data_14941095316a64f66a7d24ebc483c6c3
#
_entry.id   14941095316a64f66a7d24ebc483c6c3
#
_cell.length_a   1.000
_cell.length_b   1.000
_cell.length_c   1.000
_cell.angle_alpha   90.00
_cell.angle_beta   90.00
_cell.angle_gamma   90.00
#
_symmetry.space_group_name_H-M   'P 1'
#
loop_
_entity.id
_entity.type
_entity.pdbx_description
1 polymer ?
#
loop_
_entity_poly.entity_id
_entity_poly.type
_entity_poly.pdbx_seq_one_letter_code
_entity_poly.pdbx_strand_id
1 'polypeptide(L)'
;RCNEQIMHCMKKILVLFFVLLSGLAKAQQDPQFSLNMFNIYSVNPAFSGSYDQFNALAIHRSQWQGFDKGAPTTQHVSVEAPVYFLHGGAGVSLLNDKVGNEYTRSVSFSYAYQTKLSKKSELGIGLNIGFIDVGVEGEWLAPDGTTGGNDPLIPASGENDVVPDLGLGLYYRMKEFYVGYSVTHLNEPTATYSEDSRTFNFKKHHYLTLGWRNVVTSEFVLLPSMHVKTDQVSTQIDFNLNATYGDNLWGGITYRLDDAVVLITGYNINKNLKFGYAYDITISDLKSVSNGSHEILLRYSFKMHPRGKIPTHYRNIRYN
;
A
#
# COMPACT_ATOMS: atom_id res chain seq x y z
N ARG A 1 26.41 32.32 -40.75
CA ARG A 1 26.17 33.12 -39.52
C ARG A 1 24.73 33.01 -39.01
N CYS A 2 23.67 33.08 -39.86
CA CYS A 2 22.27 32.97 -39.40
C CYS A 2 21.93 31.56 -38.86
N ASN A 3 22.40 30.49 -39.51
CA ASN A 3 22.15 29.11 -39.06
C ASN A 3 22.87 28.75 -37.75
N GLU A 4 24.03 29.33 -37.48
CA GLU A 4 24.77 29.12 -36.23
C GLU A 4 24.06 29.80 -35.05
N GLN A 5 23.48 30.98 -35.26
CA GLN A 5 22.70 31.66 -34.22
C GLN A 5 21.40 30.93 -33.91
N ILE A 6 20.70 30.38 -34.89
CA ILE A 6 19.48 29.59 -34.72
C ILE A 6 19.81 28.30 -33.94
N MET A 7 20.89 27.62 -34.30
CA MET A 7 21.32 26.40 -33.64
C MET A 7 21.76 26.64 -32.19
N HIS A 8 22.38 27.79 -31.91
CA HIS A 8 22.77 28.20 -30.54
C HIS A 8 21.55 28.57 -29.71
N CYS A 9 20.56 29.22 -30.31
CA CYS A 9 19.27 29.53 -29.64
C CYS A 9 18.47 28.25 -29.33
N MET A 10 18.39 27.31 -30.29
CA MET A 10 17.76 25.99 -30.08
C MET A 10 18.42 25.18 -28.96
N LYS A 11 19.76 25.16 -28.90
CA LYS A 11 20.48 24.49 -27.78
C LYS A 11 20.15 25.11 -26.43
N LYS A 12 20.08 26.44 -26.34
CA LYS A 12 19.71 27.13 -25.11
C LYS A 12 18.26 26.83 -24.72
N ILE A 13 17.33 26.80 -25.65
CA ILE A 13 15.93 26.44 -25.40
C ILE A 13 15.82 24.96 -24.96
N LEU A 14 16.57 24.06 -25.59
CA LEU A 14 16.61 22.64 -25.21
C LEU A 14 17.17 22.45 -23.80
N VAL A 15 18.26 23.13 -23.45
CA VAL A 15 18.85 23.11 -22.11
C VAL A 15 17.88 23.68 -21.08
N LEU A 16 17.22 24.82 -21.40
CA LEU A 16 16.21 25.42 -20.52
C LEU A 16 15.01 24.48 -20.31
N PHE A 17 14.58 23.77 -21.35
CA PHE A 17 13.52 22.78 -21.30
C PHE A 17 13.91 21.56 -20.41
N PHE A 18 15.15 21.08 -20.53
CA PHE A 18 15.67 20.01 -19.67
C PHE A 18 15.84 20.45 -18.20
N VAL A 19 16.27 21.70 -17.96
CA VAL A 19 16.39 22.25 -16.61
C VAL A 19 15.01 22.47 -15.97
N LEU A 20 14.00 22.84 -16.75
CA LEU A 20 12.61 22.94 -16.28
C LEU A 20 12.00 21.58 -15.98
N LEU A 21 12.37 20.51 -16.69
CA LEU A 21 11.92 19.14 -16.43
C LEU A 21 12.59 18.51 -15.20
N SER A 22 13.84 18.87 -14.88
CA SER A 22 14.53 18.32 -13.72
C SER A 22 13.99 18.81 -12.37
N GLY A 23 13.24 19.93 -12.35
CA GLY A 23 12.58 20.44 -11.13
C GLY A 23 11.31 19.71 -10.72
N LEU A 24 10.81 18.73 -11.52
CA LEU A 24 9.55 18.02 -11.29
C LEU A 24 9.71 16.64 -10.67
N ALA A 25 10.94 16.14 -10.50
CA ALA A 25 11.20 14.83 -9.90
C ALA A 25 11.07 14.89 -8.35
N LYS A 26 9.86 15.05 -7.84
CA LYS A 26 9.53 14.78 -6.43
C LYS A 26 8.79 13.44 -6.38
N ALA A 27 9.53 12.36 -6.45
CA ALA A 27 8.99 11.01 -6.44
C ALA A 27 9.04 10.43 -5.01
N GLN A 28 8.18 10.93 -4.13
CA GLN A 28 7.91 10.27 -2.86
C GLN A 28 6.63 9.47 -3.02
N GLN A 29 6.74 8.16 -3.14
CA GLN A 29 5.61 7.26 -3.32
C GLN A 29 5.44 6.37 -2.10
N ASP A 30 4.16 6.11 -1.74
CA ASP A 30 3.82 5.06 -0.80
C ASP A 30 4.47 3.73 -1.20
N PRO A 31 4.83 2.87 -0.24
CA PRO A 31 5.38 1.56 -0.54
C PRO A 31 4.52 0.74 -1.51
N GLN A 32 5.18 0.02 -2.40
CA GLN A 32 4.53 -0.85 -3.38
C GLN A 32 4.48 -2.28 -2.85
N PHE A 33 3.31 -2.92 -2.94
CA PHE A 33 3.12 -4.33 -2.60
C PHE A 33 2.77 -5.14 -3.85
N SER A 34 3.40 -6.30 -4.00
CA SER A 34 3.13 -7.23 -5.10
C SER A 34 1.94 -8.14 -4.80
N LEU A 35 1.67 -8.41 -3.52
CA LEU A 35 0.48 -9.11 -3.05
C LEU A 35 -0.66 -8.15 -2.71
N ASN A 36 -0.82 -7.06 -3.48
CA ASN A 36 -1.77 -5.97 -3.25
C ASN A 36 -3.23 -6.46 -3.14
N MET A 37 -3.63 -7.51 -3.88
CA MET A 37 -4.96 -8.09 -3.86
C MET A 37 -5.33 -8.73 -2.50
N PHE A 38 -4.33 -9.06 -1.68
CA PHE A 38 -4.55 -9.59 -0.33
C PHE A 38 -4.41 -8.51 0.75
N ASN A 39 -3.94 -7.31 0.38
CA ASN A 39 -3.61 -6.21 1.28
C ASN A 39 -4.41 -4.93 0.97
N ILE A 40 -5.66 -5.07 0.55
CA ILE A 40 -6.53 -3.93 0.20
C ILE A 40 -6.70 -2.98 1.39
N TYR A 41 -6.77 -3.51 2.60
CA TYR A 41 -6.93 -2.73 3.83
C TYR A 41 -5.81 -1.70 4.05
N SER A 42 -4.58 -1.98 3.64
CA SER A 42 -3.44 -1.06 3.84
C SER A 42 -3.64 0.30 3.15
N VAL A 43 -4.37 0.33 2.06
CA VAL A 43 -4.60 1.53 1.24
C VAL A 43 -6.04 2.02 1.28
N ASN A 44 -7.00 1.17 1.66
CA ASN A 44 -8.42 1.52 1.66
C ASN A 44 -9.09 1.20 3.02
N PRO A 45 -9.32 2.21 3.86
CA PRO A 45 -9.94 1.99 5.18
C PRO A 45 -11.37 1.45 5.08
N ALA A 46 -12.08 1.68 3.98
CA ALA A 46 -13.44 1.18 3.78
C ALA A 46 -13.53 -0.35 3.66
N PHE A 47 -12.40 -1.03 3.50
CA PHE A 47 -12.32 -2.49 3.50
C PHE A 47 -12.52 -3.09 4.88
N SER A 48 -12.28 -2.33 5.97
CA SER A 48 -12.39 -2.82 7.36
C SER A 48 -13.75 -3.45 7.64
N GLY A 49 -13.74 -4.67 8.19
CA GLY A 49 -14.95 -5.41 8.53
C GLY A 49 -15.72 -5.97 7.32
N SER A 50 -15.20 -5.82 6.10
CA SER A 50 -15.76 -6.45 4.93
C SER A 50 -15.72 -7.97 5.07
N TYR A 51 -16.70 -8.67 4.50
CA TYR A 51 -16.81 -10.14 4.52
C TYR A 51 -17.06 -10.77 5.90
N ASP A 52 -17.43 -9.98 6.92
CA ASP A 52 -17.68 -10.48 8.28
C ASP A 52 -16.52 -11.33 8.82
N GLN A 53 -15.29 -10.89 8.59
CA GLN A 53 -14.08 -11.62 8.96
C GLN A 53 -13.19 -10.79 9.87
N PHE A 54 -12.60 -11.46 10.86
CA PHE A 54 -11.37 -11.02 11.48
C PHE A 54 -10.22 -11.33 10.53
N ASN A 55 -9.34 -10.37 10.30
CA ASN A 55 -8.11 -10.56 9.54
C ASN A 55 -6.93 -10.00 10.32
N ALA A 56 -5.87 -10.77 10.40
CA ALA A 56 -4.54 -10.33 10.78
C ALA A 56 -3.58 -10.64 9.63
N LEU A 57 -2.82 -9.66 9.20
CA LEU A 57 -1.91 -9.75 8.06
C LEU A 57 -0.52 -9.28 8.48
N ALA A 58 0.50 -9.98 8.01
CA ALA A 58 1.88 -9.52 8.06
C ALA A 58 2.51 -9.68 6.68
N ILE A 59 3.20 -8.64 6.21
CA ILE A 59 3.95 -8.63 4.96
C ILE A 59 5.37 -8.16 5.25
N HIS A 60 6.34 -8.84 4.64
CA HIS A 60 7.71 -8.38 4.53
C HIS A 60 8.11 -8.35 3.07
N ARG A 61 8.60 -7.20 2.61
CA ARG A 61 9.09 -6.99 1.26
C ARG A 61 10.52 -6.51 1.28
N SER A 62 11.36 -7.14 0.45
CA SER A 62 12.72 -6.73 0.17
C SER A 62 12.82 -6.43 -1.31
N GLN A 63 13.05 -5.16 -1.66
CA GLN A 63 13.10 -4.71 -3.04
C GLN A 63 14.52 -4.72 -3.59
N TRP A 64 14.63 -4.87 -4.91
CA TRP A 64 15.85 -4.70 -5.69
C TRP A 64 17.05 -5.42 -5.09
N GLN A 65 16.92 -6.73 -4.87
CA GLN A 65 18.02 -7.55 -4.38
C GLN A 65 19.22 -7.47 -5.33
N GLY A 66 20.44 -7.47 -4.78
CA GLY A 66 21.67 -7.21 -5.53
C GLY A 66 22.12 -5.75 -5.52
N PHE A 67 21.27 -4.82 -5.12
CA PHE A 67 21.73 -3.51 -4.66
C PHE A 67 22.60 -3.69 -3.42
N ASP A 68 23.74 -3.00 -3.36
CA ASP A 68 24.59 -3.04 -2.19
C ASP A 68 23.84 -2.51 -0.94
N LYS A 69 24.32 -1.58 -0.20
CA LYS A 69 23.64 -1.07 0.98
C LYS A 69 22.50 -0.09 0.58
N GLY A 70 21.34 -0.21 1.25
CA GLY A 70 20.24 0.77 1.12
C GLY A 70 19.08 0.34 0.23
N ALA A 71 19.02 -0.92 -0.22
CA ALA A 71 17.85 -1.47 -0.90
C ALA A 71 16.59 -1.31 -0.04
N PRO A 72 15.43 -0.92 -0.63
CA PRO A 72 14.22 -0.70 0.14
C PRO A 72 13.71 -1.96 0.82
N THR A 73 13.28 -1.81 2.07
CA THR A 73 12.63 -2.87 2.84
C THR A 73 11.37 -2.34 3.50
N THR A 74 10.27 -3.07 3.33
CA THR A 74 8.97 -2.69 3.88
C THR A 74 8.44 -3.81 4.76
N GLN A 75 7.98 -3.47 5.96
CA GLN A 75 7.19 -4.35 6.82
C GLN A 75 5.82 -3.72 7.05
N HIS A 76 4.79 -4.52 6.88
CA HIS A 76 3.42 -4.11 7.14
C HIS A 76 2.73 -5.15 7.99
N VAL A 77 2.10 -4.70 9.07
CA VAL A 77 1.26 -5.54 9.94
C VAL A 77 -0.07 -4.85 10.12
N SER A 78 -1.15 -5.58 9.93
CA SER A 78 -2.49 -5.04 10.15
C SER A 78 -3.43 -6.05 10.80
N VAL A 79 -4.39 -5.52 11.54
CA VAL A 79 -5.49 -6.27 12.12
C VAL A 79 -6.78 -5.50 11.86
N GLU A 80 -7.79 -6.19 11.35
CA GLU A 80 -9.10 -5.62 11.15
C GLU A 80 -10.21 -6.62 11.53
N ALA A 81 -11.34 -6.09 11.98
CA ALA A 81 -12.48 -6.90 12.39
C ALA A 81 -13.81 -6.16 12.21
N PRO A 82 -14.92 -6.88 12.00
CA PRO A 82 -16.25 -6.30 12.03
C PRO A 82 -16.62 -5.88 13.47
N VAL A 83 -17.21 -4.69 13.59
CA VAL A 83 -17.73 -4.10 14.83
C VAL A 83 -19.24 -3.94 14.69
N TYR A 84 -19.97 -5.03 14.90
CA TYR A 84 -21.39 -5.12 14.57
C TYR A 84 -22.27 -4.08 15.26
N PHE A 85 -21.96 -3.70 16.50
CA PHE A 85 -22.73 -2.69 17.23
C PHE A 85 -22.60 -1.27 16.64
N LEU A 86 -21.53 -1.02 15.86
CA LEU A 86 -21.32 0.23 15.12
C LEU A 86 -21.72 0.09 13.63
N HIS A 87 -22.29 -1.06 13.20
CA HIS A 87 -22.66 -1.33 11.81
C HIS A 87 -21.46 -1.19 10.85
N GLY A 88 -20.30 -1.68 11.25
CA GLY A 88 -19.10 -1.51 10.43
C GLY A 88 -17.95 -2.40 10.85
N GLY A 89 -16.75 -1.96 10.53
CA GLY A 89 -15.50 -2.59 10.93
C GLY A 89 -14.48 -1.57 11.40
N ALA A 90 -13.53 -2.03 12.18
CA ALA A 90 -12.40 -1.24 12.64
C ALA A 90 -11.11 -2.01 12.45
N GLY A 91 -10.00 -1.28 12.36
CA GLY A 91 -8.71 -1.91 12.25
C GLY A 91 -7.56 -1.00 12.64
N VAL A 92 -6.40 -1.61 12.78
CA VAL A 92 -5.12 -0.97 13.06
C VAL A 92 -4.10 -1.47 12.06
N SER A 93 -3.27 -0.57 11.57
CA SER A 93 -2.19 -0.85 10.63
C SER A 93 -0.89 -0.25 11.13
N LEU A 94 0.19 -1.00 11.00
CA LEU A 94 1.56 -0.59 11.30
C LEU A 94 2.39 -0.79 10.04
N LEU A 95 3.10 0.23 9.62
CA LEU A 95 4.01 0.19 8.50
C LEU A 95 5.39 0.65 8.95
N ASN A 96 6.44 -0.04 8.48
CA ASN A 96 7.81 0.41 8.58
C ASN A 96 8.44 0.24 7.20
N ASP A 97 8.81 1.34 6.60
CA ASP A 97 9.46 1.41 5.30
C ASP A 97 10.82 2.06 5.45
N LYS A 98 11.84 1.46 4.87
CA LYS A 98 13.22 1.96 4.94
C LYS A 98 13.82 1.95 3.54
N VAL A 99 14.36 3.09 3.13
CA VAL A 99 15.05 3.30 1.84
C VAL A 99 16.37 4.01 2.11
N GLY A 100 17.48 3.31 1.93
CA GLY A 100 18.78 3.86 2.32
C GLY A 100 18.85 4.11 3.83
N ASN A 101 19.11 5.36 4.19
CA ASN A 101 19.14 5.84 5.57
C ASN A 101 17.82 6.51 5.99
N GLU A 102 16.89 6.71 5.06
CA GLU A 102 15.57 7.25 5.36
C GLU A 102 14.62 6.15 5.83
N TYR A 103 13.77 6.48 6.78
CA TYR A 103 12.68 5.60 7.21
C TYR A 103 11.37 6.35 7.34
N THR A 104 10.30 5.64 7.05
CA THR A 104 8.92 6.06 7.28
C THR A 104 8.21 4.99 8.08
N ARG A 105 7.77 5.32 9.29
CA ARG A 105 6.98 4.44 10.15
C ARG A 105 5.62 5.04 10.35
N SER A 106 4.58 4.24 10.23
CA SER A 106 3.24 4.75 10.49
C SER A 106 2.43 3.81 11.36
N VAL A 107 1.58 4.41 12.16
CA VAL A 107 0.49 3.75 12.86
C VAL A 107 -0.81 4.40 12.46
N SER A 108 -1.80 3.61 12.07
CA SER A 108 -3.09 4.12 11.65
C SER A 108 -4.24 3.32 12.24
N PHE A 109 -5.32 4.01 12.53
CA PHE A 109 -6.58 3.49 13.02
C PHE A 109 -7.65 3.77 11.99
N SER A 110 -8.42 2.77 11.62
CA SER A 110 -9.50 2.92 10.67
C SER A 110 -10.84 2.51 11.26
N TYR A 111 -11.87 3.15 10.76
CA TYR A 111 -13.24 2.72 10.93
C TYR A 111 -13.95 2.79 9.58
N ALA A 112 -14.73 1.78 9.25
CA ALA A 112 -15.59 1.74 8.07
C ALA A 112 -17.03 1.48 8.46
N TYR A 113 -17.93 2.34 8.05
CA TYR A 113 -19.37 2.06 8.09
C TYR A 113 -19.73 1.15 6.92
N GLN A 114 -20.37 0.01 7.22
CA GLN A 114 -20.78 -0.99 6.22
C GLN A 114 -22.29 -0.98 6.07
N THR A 115 -22.79 -0.76 4.86
CA THR A 115 -24.23 -0.73 4.58
C THR A 115 -24.60 -1.64 3.42
N LYS A 116 -25.73 -2.33 3.54
CA LYS A 116 -26.29 -3.14 2.45
C LYS A 116 -27.12 -2.27 1.53
N LEU A 117 -26.67 -2.12 0.29
CA LEU A 117 -27.44 -1.43 -0.74
C LEU A 117 -28.51 -2.34 -1.35
N SER A 118 -28.26 -3.65 -1.37
CA SER A 118 -29.20 -4.66 -1.82
C SER A 118 -28.95 -6.00 -1.10
N LYS A 119 -29.75 -7.03 -1.43
CA LYS A 119 -29.52 -8.41 -0.94
C LYS A 119 -28.17 -8.99 -1.38
N LYS A 120 -27.55 -8.42 -2.43
CA LYS A 120 -26.33 -8.94 -3.06
C LYS A 120 -25.15 -7.97 -3.09
N SER A 121 -25.36 -6.73 -2.63
CA SER A 121 -24.33 -5.69 -2.68
C SER A 121 -24.21 -4.92 -1.38
N GLU A 122 -23.00 -4.56 -1.03
CA GLU A 122 -22.63 -3.82 0.16
C GLU A 122 -21.68 -2.68 -0.21
N LEU A 123 -21.77 -1.58 0.54
CA LEU A 123 -20.91 -0.41 0.42
C LEU A 123 -20.30 -0.12 1.78
N GLY A 124 -18.97 -0.04 1.80
CA GLY A 124 -18.18 0.47 2.89
C GLY A 124 -17.77 1.92 2.63
N ILE A 125 -17.85 2.74 3.67
CA ILE A 125 -17.32 4.12 3.69
C ILE A 125 -16.36 4.19 4.86
N GLY A 126 -15.08 4.44 4.61
CA GLY A 126 -14.04 4.33 5.61
C GLY A 126 -13.27 5.62 5.83
N LEU A 127 -12.85 5.83 7.06
CA LEU A 127 -11.95 6.89 7.50
C LEU A 127 -10.71 6.23 8.13
N ASN A 128 -9.55 6.78 7.86
CA ASN A 128 -8.29 6.44 8.48
C ASN A 128 -7.72 7.68 9.19
N ILE A 129 -7.24 7.49 10.41
CA ILE A 129 -6.53 8.52 11.19
C ILE A 129 -5.26 7.87 11.72
N GLY A 130 -4.12 8.51 11.50
CA GLY A 130 -2.84 7.96 11.90
C GLY A 130 -1.79 9.02 12.18
N PHE A 131 -0.60 8.52 12.47
CA PHE A 131 0.61 9.30 12.63
C PHE A 131 1.72 8.66 11.82
N ILE A 132 2.54 9.50 11.21
CA ILE A 132 3.71 9.10 10.45
C ILE A 132 4.93 9.68 11.13
N ASP A 133 5.86 8.82 11.52
CA ASP A 133 7.21 9.14 11.96
C ASP A 133 8.15 8.97 10.75
N VAL A 134 8.67 10.05 10.24
CA VAL A 134 9.63 10.06 9.14
C VAL A 134 10.93 10.65 9.61
N GLY A 135 12.03 10.01 9.23
CA GLY A 135 13.34 10.44 9.69
C GLY A 135 14.50 9.83 8.90
N VAL A 136 15.67 10.22 9.30
CA VAL A 136 16.94 9.80 8.72
C VAL A 136 17.82 9.22 9.82
N GLU A 137 18.41 8.06 9.58
CA GLU A 137 19.39 7.46 10.51
C GLU A 137 20.71 8.25 10.46
N GLY A 138 21.32 8.47 11.63
CA GLY A 138 22.51 9.33 11.76
C GLY A 138 23.84 8.71 11.33
N GLU A 139 23.86 7.47 10.85
CA GLU A 139 25.09 6.81 10.39
C GLU A 139 25.21 6.89 8.86
N TRP A 140 26.04 7.79 8.38
CA TRP A 140 26.34 7.94 6.96
C TRP A 140 27.77 7.48 6.67
N LEU A 141 27.91 6.67 5.63
CA LEU A 141 29.20 6.35 5.04
C LEU A 141 29.34 7.14 3.75
N ALA A 142 30.33 8.02 3.69
CA ALA A 142 30.71 8.67 2.45
C ALA A 142 31.24 7.61 1.44
N PRO A 143 31.18 7.87 0.12
CA PRO A 143 31.66 6.94 -0.90
C PRO A 143 33.16 6.57 -0.74
N ASP A 144 33.95 7.37 -0.02
CA ASP A 144 35.35 7.11 0.30
C ASP A 144 35.53 6.24 1.57
N GLY A 145 34.44 5.79 2.19
CA GLY A 145 34.44 4.96 3.40
C GLY A 145 34.68 5.72 4.70
N THR A 146 34.76 7.05 4.67
CA THR A 146 34.82 7.87 5.88
C THR A 146 33.43 8.01 6.51
N THR A 147 33.38 8.00 7.84
CA THR A 147 32.12 8.35 8.53
C THR A 147 31.88 9.84 8.39
N GLY A 148 30.66 10.21 7.94
CA GLY A 148 30.29 11.60 7.59
C GLY A 148 30.28 12.63 8.72
N GLY A 149 31.00 12.38 9.83
CA GLY A 149 31.02 13.21 11.03
C GLY A 149 31.56 14.64 10.88
N ASN A 150 32.00 15.03 9.69
CA ASN A 150 32.51 16.39 9.41
C ASN A 150 31.74 17.13 8.30
N ASP A 151 30.71 16.55 7.74
CA ASP A 151 29.86 17.26 6.77
C ASP A 151 28.70 17.93 7.51
N PRO A 152 28.62 19.26 7.53
CA PRO A 152 27.56 19.99 8.22
C PRO A 152 26.17 19.74 7.60
N LEU A 153 26.08 19.16 6.41
CA LEU A 153 24.83 18.78 5.76
C LEU A 153 24.31 17.38 6.18
N ILE A 154 25.14 16.61 6.91
CA ILE A 154 24.78 15.28 7.39
C ILE A 154 24.52 15.37 8.89
N PRO A 155 23.31 15.05 9.39
CA PRO A 155 23.03 15.06 10.82
C PRO A 155 23.97 14.08 11.54
N ALA A 156 24.65 14.54 12.59
CA ALA A 156 25.51 13.69 13.41
C ALA A 156 24.72 12.69 14.27
N SER A 157 23.42 12.93 14.44
CA SER A 157 22.46 12.04 15.09
C SER A 157 21.22 11.91 14.19
N GLY A 158 20.49 10.80 14.30
CA GLY A 158 19.23 10.64 13.58
C GLY A 158 18.25 11.74 13.91
N GLU A 159 17.56 12.24 12.92
CA GLU A 159 16.54 13.27 13.03
C GLU A 159 15.21 12.73 12.52
N ASN A 160 14.12 13.11 13.18
CA ASN A 160 12.77 12.69 12.77
C ASN A 160 11.73 13.73 13.14
N ASP A 161 10.58 13.62 12.51
CA ASP A 161 9.38 14.36 12.84
C ASP A 161 8.15 13.44 12.76
N VAL A 162 7.14 13.73 13.59
CA VAL A 162 5.92 12.97 13.66
C VAL A 162 4.74 13.84 13.24
N VAL A 163 4.08 13.45 12.17
CA VAL A 163 2.97 14.22 11.60
C VAL A 163 1.67 13.42 11.57
N PRO A 164 0.50 14.07 11.75
CA PRO A 164 -0.80 13.41 11.62
C PRO A 164 -1.11 13.09 10.16
N ASP A 165 -1.76 11.97 9.93
CA ASP A 165 -2.18 11.51 8.62
C ASP A 165 -3.66 11.15 8.58
N LEU A 166 -4.32 11.46 7.46
CA LEU A 166 -5.72 11.20 7.22
C LEU A 166 -5.92 10.49 5.90
N GLY A 167 -6.86 9.54 5.88
CA GLY A 167 -7.26 8.84 4.66
C GLY A 167 -8.76 8.58 4.61
N LEU A 168 -9.31 8.51 3.40
CA LEU A 168 -10.70 8.21 3.12
C LEU A 168 -10.81 7.07 2.12
N GLY A 169 -11.89 6.31 2.20
CA GLY A 169 -12.13 5.22 1.27
C GLY A 169 -13.60 4.93 1.03
N LEU A 170 -13.84 4.36 -0.13
CA LEU A 170 -15.10 3.74 -0.53
C LEU A 170 -14.79 2.32 -1.01
N TYR A 171 -15.61 1.35 -0.63
CA TYR A 171 -15.47 -0.03 -1.05
C TYR A 171 -16.83 -0.63 -1.33
N TYR A 172 -17.11 -0.84 -2.62
CA TYR A 172 -18.33 -1.50 -3.08
C TYR A 172 -18.04 -2.95 -3.44
N ARG A 173 -18.85 -3.87 -2.97
CA ARG A 173 -18.73 -5.29 -3.29
C ARG A 173 -20.05 -5.97 -3.58
N MET A 174 -19.98 -6.92 -4.47
CA MET A 174 -20.97 -7.97 -4.71
C MET A 174 -20.35 -9.34 -4.42
N LYS A 175 -21.09 -10.41 -4.71
CA LYS A 175 -20.58 -11.78 -4.53
C LYS A 175 -19.36 -12.08 -5.41
N GLU A 176 -19.35 -11.61 -6.66
CA GLU A 176 -18.33 -11.91 -7.66
C GLU A 176 -17.45 -10.69 -8.03
N PHE A 177 -17.82 -9.51 -7.62
CA PHE A 177 -17.15 -8.26 -8.05
C PHE A 177 -16.93 -7.31 -6.88
N TYR A 178 -15.82 -6.59 -6.91
CA TYR A 178 -15.59 -5.46 -6.03
C TYR A 178 -14.92 -4.31 -6.75
N VAL A 179 -15.16 -3.10 -6.26
CA VAL A 179 -14.42 -1.89 -6.62
C VAL A 179 -14.18 -1.08 -5.37
N GLY A 180 -12.96 -0.62 -5.18
CA GLY A 180 -12.54 0.25 -4.10
C GLY A 180 -11.87 1.49 -4.64
N TYR A 181 -12.17 2.63 -4.04
CA TYR A 181 -11.44 3.88 -4.26
C TYR A 181 -11.05 4.47 -2.92
N SER A 182 -9.81 4.95 -2.82
CA SER A 182 -9.34 5.59 -1.60
C SER A 182 -8.30 6.67 -1.88
N VAL A 183 -8.15 7.54 -0.89
CA VAL A 183 -7.13 8.58 -0.87
C VAL A 183 -6.42 8.50 0.47
N THR A 184 -5.09 8.32 0.45
CA THR A 184 -4.21 8.46 1.61
C THR A 184 -3.58 9.85 1.63
N HIS A 185 -3.01 10.24 2.76
CA HIS A 185 -2.37 11.54 2.96
C HIS A 185 -3.27 12.72 2.54
N LEU A 186 -4.55 12.65 2.93
CA LEU A 186 -5.57 13.62 2.52
C LEU A 186 -5.23 15.04 2.96
N ASN A 187 -4.56 15.19 4.10
CA ASN A 187 -4.11 16.44 4.68
C ASN A 187 -2.73 16.90 4.17
N GLU A 188 -2.07 16.12 3.29
CA GLU A 188 -0.72 16.38 2.75
C GLU A 188 0.25 16.84 3.84
N PRO A 189 0.49 16.01 4.89
CA PRO A 189 1.30 16.44 6.00
C PRO A 189 2.73 16.73 5.55
N THR A 190 3.33 17.75 6.17
CA THR A 190 4.73 18.12 5.97
C THR A 190 5.48 17.85 7.26
N ALA A 191 6.47 16.97 7.20
CA ALA A 191 7.42 16.75 8.27
C ALA A 191 8.64 17.66 8.08
N THR A 192 9.11 18.23 9.16
CA THR A 192 10.28 19.13 9.15
C THR A 192 11.26 18.65 10.19
N TYR A 193 12.38 18.09 9.75
CA TYR A 193 13.47 17.67 10.62
C TYR A 193 14.74 18.43 10.26
N SER A 194 15.48 18.86 11.30
CA SER A 194 16.63 19.74 11.26
C SER A 194 16.31 21.24 11.31
N GLU A 195 17.16 21.96 12.04
CA GLU A 195 17.16 23.42 12.11
C GLU A 195 17.38 24.07 10.73
N ASP A 196 17.95 23.33 9.78
CA ASP A 196 18.19 23.77 8.40
C ASP A 196 16.97 23.57 7.47
N SER A 197 15.76 23.32 8.01
CA SER A 197 14.49 23.31 7.27
C SER A 197 14.39 22.22 6.18
N ARG A 198 14.94 21.03 6.40
CA ARG A 198 14.65 19.89 5.55
C ARG A 198 13.20 19.47 5.73
N THR A 199 12.44 19.46 4.65
CA THR A 199 11.03 19.12 4.67
C THR A 199 10.75 17.89 3.83
N PHE A 200 9.95 16.98 4.39
CA PHE A 200 9.38 15.85 3.68
C PHE A 200 7.87 16.11 3.49
N ASN A 201 7.43 16.23 2.24
CA ASN A 201 6.05 16.57 1.91
C ASN A 201 5.32 15.33 1.41
N PHE A 202 4.44 14.77 2.19
CA PHE A 202 3.55 13.71 1.74
C PHE A 202 2.54 14.26 0.73
N LYS A 203 2.36 13.52 -0.38
CA LYS A 203 1.37 13.85 -1.40
C LYS A 203 0.16 12.93 -1.28
N LYS A 204 -1.00 13.42 -1.67
CA LYS A 204 -2.19 12.57 -1.79
C LYS A 204 -1.91 11.45 -2.76
N HIS A 205 -2.15 10.22 -2.31
CA HIS A 205 -2.17 9.06 -3.19
C HIS A 205 -3.59 8.61 -3.39
N HIS A 206 -3.95 8.45 -4.65
CA HIS A 206 -5.24 7.91 -5.06
C HIS A 206 -5.08 6.45 -5.45
N TYR A 207 -5.93 5.60 -4.93
CA TYR A 207 -5.95 4.18 -5.21
C TYR A 207 -7.28 3.78 -5.82
N LEU A 208 -7.23 3.01 -6.89
CA LEU A 208 -8.38 2.33 -7.46
C LEU A 208 -8.09 0.83 -7.48
N THR A 209 -8.93 0.05 -6.84
CA THR A 209 -8.85 -1.41 -6.86
C THR A 209 -10.12 -1.98 -7.43
N LEU A 210 -10.01 -2.94 -8.31
CA LEU A 210 -11.16 -3.69 -8.79
C LEU A 210 -10.79 -5.15 -9.01
N GLY A 211 -11.76 -6.04 -8.84
CA GLY A 211 -11.52 -7.45 -9.04
C GLY A 211 -12.80 -8.23 -9.27
N TRP A 212 -12.62 -9.36 -9.91
CA TRP A 212 -13.69 -10.27 -10.25
C TRP A 212 -13.34 -11.68 -9.80
N ARG A 213 -14.34 -12.39 -9.31
CA ARG A 213 -14.26 -13.79 -8.96
C ARG A 213 -15.03 -14.61 -9.96
N ASN A 214 -14.35 -15.41 -10.78
CA ASN A 214 -14.95 -16.29 -11.77
C ASN A 214 -14.74 -17.77 -11.37
N VAL A 215 -15.81 -18.47 -11.10
CA VAL A 215 -15.81 -19.92 -10.79
C VAL A 215 -15.85 -20.68 -12.11
N VAL A 216 -14.70 -21.24 -12.52
CA VAL A 216 -14.59 -22.02 -13.76
C VAL A 216 -15.06 -23.45 -13.54
N THR A 217 -14.60 -24.05 -12.43
CA THR A 217 -15.06 -25.38 -11.97
C THR A 217 -15.24 -25.35 -10.45
N SER A 218 -15.72 -26.46 -9.86
CA SER A 218 -15.80 -26.59 -8.39
C SER A 218 -14.44 -26.42 -7.69
N GLU A 219 -13.35 -26.78 -8.36
CA GLU A 219 -11.99 -26.74 -7.82
C GLU A 219 -11.16 -25.54 -8.32
N PHE A 220 -11.54 -24.93 -9.45
CA PHE A 220 -10.76 -23.90 -10.10
C PHE A 220 -11.50 -22.57 -10.16
N VAL A 221 -10.95 -21.56 -9.49
CA VAL A 221 -11.49 -20.19 -9.45
C VAL A 221 -10.44 -19.21 -9.95
N LEU A 222 -10.80 -18.40 -10.95
CA LEU A 222 -9.99 -17.28 -11.45
C LEU A 222 -10.37 -15.98 -10.74
N LEU A 223 -9.34 -15.19 -10.44
CA LEU A 223 -9.45 -13.92 -9.69
C LEU A 223 -8.66 -12.82 -10.43
N PRO A 224 -9.13 -12.39 -11.62
CA PRO A 224 -8.55 -11.21 -12.25
C PRO A 224 -8.81 -9.97 -11.40
N SER A 225 -7.79 -9.10 -11.28
CA SER A 225 -7.93 -7.83 -10.58
C SER A 225 -6.99 -6.78 -11.14
N MET A 226 -7.29 -5.52 -10.87
CA MET A 226 -6.47 -4.38 -11.23
C MET A 226 -6.28 -3.49 -10.00
N HIS A 227 -5.07 -2.99 -9.84
CA HIS A 227 -4.72 -2.03 -8.82
C HIS A 227 -4.03 -0.83 -9.48
N VAL A 228 -4.55 0.36 -9.24
CA VAL A 228 -3.97 1.61 -9.71
C VAL A 228 -3.59 2.45 -8.51
N LYS A 229 -2.39 2.98 -8.51
CA LYS A 229 -1.86 3.94 -7.54
C LYS A 229 -1.36 5.17 -8.28
N THR A 230 -1.74 6.36 -7.86
CA THR A 230 -1.24 7.61 -8.44
C THR A 230 -1.16 8.73 -7.40
N ASP A 231 -0.08 9.50 -7.47
CA ASP A 231 0.11 10.76 -6.75
C ASP A 231 -0.18 11.98 -7.64
N GLN A 232 -0.82 11.76 -8.81
CA GLN A 232 -1.09 12.73 -9.88
C GLN A 232 0.16 13.15 -10.68
N VAL A 233 1.36 12.77 -10.28
CA VAL A 233 2.61 12.99 -11.02
C VAL A 233 3.02 11.69 -11.69
N SER A 234 2.98 10.59 -10.96
CA SER A 234 3.26 9.27 -11.47
C SER A 234 2.07 8.34 -11.24
N THR A 235 1.93 7.34 -12.11
CA THR A 235 0.84 6.36 -12.03
C THR A 235 1.41 4.98 -12.21
N GLN A 236 1.13 4.10 -11.25
CA GLN A 236 1.44 2.68 -11.31
C GLN A 236 0.16 1.88 -11.52
N ILE A 237 0.19 0.96 -12.47
CA ILE A 237 -0.93 0.07 -12.79
C ILE A 237 -0.46 -1.37 -12.72
N ASP A 238 -1.12 -2.18 -11.91
CA ASP A 238 -0.88 -3.61 -11.77
C ASP A 238 -2.10 -4.38 -12.31
N PHE A 239 -1.89 -5.23 -13.30
CA PHE A 239 -2.88 -6.19 -13.80
C PHE A 239 -2.58 -7.56 -13.21
N ASN A 240 -3.47 -8.07 -12.39
CA ASN A 240 -3.29 -9.32 -11.67
C ASN A 240 -4.21 -10.40 -12.26
N LEU A 241 -3.67 -11.58 -12.48
CA LEU A 241 -4.42 -12.79 -12.77
C LEU A 241 -4.03 -13.88 -11.78
N ASN A 242 -4.86 -14.08 -10.78
CA ASN A 242 -4.68 -15.11 -9.78
C ASN A 242 -5.67 -16.26 -9.98
N ALA A 243 -5.31 -17.44 -9.53
CA ALA A 243 -6.15 -18.60 -9.53
C ALA A 243 -6.03 -19.35 -8.20
N THR A 244 -7.12 -20.00 -7.78
CA THR A 244 -7.10 -20.96 -6.69
C THR A 244 -7.43 -22.35 -7.26
N TYR A 245 -6.71 -23.37 -6.80
CA TYR A 245 -6.95 -24.77 -7.14
C TYR A 245 -7.23 -25.58 -5.87
N GLY A 246 -8.41 -26.13 -5.81
CA GLY A 246 -8.91 -26.74 -4.58
C GLY A 246 -8.99 -25.74 -3.43
N ASP A 247 -8.87 -26.24 -2.21
CA ASP A 247 -8.94 -25.41 -1.00
C ASP A 247 -7.60 -24.83 -0.57
N ASN A 248 -6.49 -25.36 -1.08
CA ASN A 248 -5.18 -25.13 -0.49
C ASN A 248 -4.21 -24.33 -1.37
N LEU A 249 -4.18 -24.60 -2.67
CA LEU A 249 -3.18 -23.99 -3.56
C LEU A 249 -3.74 -22.76 -4.25
N TRP A 250 -2.94 -21.70 -4.30
CA TRP A 250 -3.25 -20.52 -5.09
C TRP A 250 -1.97 -19.90 -5.65
N GLY A 251 -2.11 -19.15 -6.70
CA GLY A 251 -1.00 -18.45 -7.32
C GLY A 251 -1.44 -17.62 -8.51
N GLY A 252 -0.51 -16.94 -9.13
CA GLY A 252 -0.83 -16.07 -10.25
C GLY A 252 0.35 -15.33 -10.81
N ILE A 253 0.02 -14.42 -11.68
CA ILE A 253 0.96 -13.52 -12.32
C ILE A 253 0.39 -12.09 -12.26
N THR A 254 1.27 -11.13 -12.03
CA THR A 254 0.95 -9.70 -12.13
C THR A 254 1.85 -9.08 -13.19
N TYR A 255 1.26 -8.29 -14.07
CA TYR A 255 2.00 -7.38 -14.94
C TYR A 255 1.89 -5.97 -14.36
N ARG A 256 3.01 -5.46 -13.86
CA ARG A 256 3.14 -4.09 -13.40
C ARG A 256 3.68 -3.27 -14.57
N LEU A 257 2.86 -2.33 -15.03
CA LEU A 257 3.14 -1.55 -16.23
C LEU A 257 4.50 -0.87 -16.14
N ASP A 258 5.35 -1.12 -17.14
CA ASP A 258 6.69 -0.55 -17.31
C ASP A 258 7.69 -0.79 -16.15
N ASP A 259 7.36 -1.69 -15.20
CA ASP A 259 8.22 -1.94 -14.03
C ASP A 259 8.62 -3.42 -13.88
N ALA A 260 7.65 -4.33 -13.72
CA ALA A 260 7.95 -5.72 -13.38
C ALA A 260 6.89 -6.73 -13.86
N VAL A 261 7.31 -7.96 -14.00
CA VAL A 261 6.43 -9.14 -14.03
C VAL A 261 6.57 -9.86 -12.69
N VAL A 262 5.47 -10.07 -11.99
CA VAL A 262 5.46 -10.70 -10.67
C VAL A 262 4.91 -12.11 -10.77
N LEU A 263 5.65 -13.07 -10.23
CA LEU A 263 5.20 -14.44 -10.05
C LEU A 263 4.71 -14.61 -8.62
N ILE A 264 3.50 -15.15 -8.46
CA ILE A 264 2.84 -15.29 -7.17
C ILE A 264 2.53 -16.75 -6.91
N THR A 265 2.84 -17.22 -5.71
CA THR A 265 2.45 -18.53 -5.23
C THR A 265 2.04 -18.48 -3.76
N GLY A 266 1.17 -19.36 -3.36
CA GLY A 266 0.77 -19.43 -1.96
C GLY A 266 0.00 -20.69 -1.62
N TYR A 267 -0.13 -20.92 -0.32
CA TYR A 267 -0.73 -22.10 0.23
C TYR A 267 -1.59 -21.78 1.45
N ASN A 268 -2.79 -22.34 1.49
CA ASN A 268 -3.65 -22.30 2.66
C ASN A 268 -3.23 -23.42 3.61
N ILE A 269 -2.44 -23.11 4.64
CA ILE A 269 -1.93 -24.08 5.62
C ILE A 269 -3.10 -24.76 6.33
N ASN A 270 -4.14 -24.00 6.61
CA ASN A 270 -5.42 -24.48 7.09
C ASN A 270 -6.53 -23.46 6.70
N LYS A 271 -7.76 -23.68 7.16
CA LYS A 271 -8.92 -22.83 6.85
C LYS A 271 -8.74 -21.36 7.25
N ASN A 272 -7.84 -21.07 8.19
CA ASN A 272 -7.65 -19.76 8.78
C ASN A 272 -6.31 -19.13 8.42
N LEU A 273 -5.28 -19.93 8.18
CA LEU A 273 -3.91 -19.47 7.97
C LEU A 273 -3.47 -19.65 6.53
N LYS A 274 -3.04 -18.55 5.91
CA LYS A 274 -2.53 -18.50 4.54
C LYS A 274 -1.10 -18.00 4.52
N PHE A 275 -0.28 -18.61 3.68
CA PHE A 275 1.05 -18.17 3.35
C PHE A 275 1.10 -17.78 1.88
N GLY A 276 1.78 -16.68 1.55
CA GLY A 276 2.00 -16.21 0.20
C GLY A 276 3.43 -15.75 -0.03
N TYR A 277 3.88 -15.92 -1.25
CA TYR A 277 5.17 -15.45 -1.71
C TYR A 277 5.04 -14.85 -3.11
N ALA A 278 5.68 -13.71 -3.34
CA ALA A 278 5.79 -13.09 -4.63
C ALA A 278 7.24 -12.79 -4.97
N TYR A 279 7.59 -12.96 -6.23
CA TYR A 279 8.88 -12.61 -6.81
C TYR A 279 8.68 -11.67 -7.98
N ASP A 280 9.24 -10.46 -7.88
CA ASP A 280 9.16 -9.45 -8.93
C ASP A 280 10.38 -9.59 -9.84
N ILE A 281 10.15 -9.89 -11.10
CA ILE A 281 11.15 -9.87 -12.16
C ILE A 281 11.15 -8.45 -12.74
N THR A 282 12.17 -7.67 -12.43
CA THR A 282 12.30 -6.28 -12.90
C THR A 282 12.50 -6.25 -14.42
N ILE A 283 11.67 -5.50 -15.14
CA ILE A 283 11.76 -5.30 -16.60
C ILE A 283 12.12 -3.87 -16.98
N SER A 284 12.02 -2.93 -16.03
CA SER A 284 12.46 -1.53 -16.18
C SER A 284 14.00 -1.44 -16.26
N ASP A 285 14.52 -0.22 -16.44
CA ASP A 285 15.98 0.03 -16.51
C ASP A 285 16.74 -0.42 -15.26
N LEU A 286 16.03 -0.56 -14.14
CA LEU A 286 16.57 -1.10 -12.87
C LEU A 286 17.03 -2.57 -12.98
N LYS A 287 16.64 -3.31 -14.02
CA LYS A 287 17.09 -4.69 -14.25
C LYS A 287 18.60 -4.84 -14.35
N SER A 288 19.31 -3.76 -14.69
CA SER A 288 20.78 -3.78 -14.82
C SER A 288 21.50 -3.85 -13.47
N VAL A 289 20.81 -3.47 -12.37
CA VAL A 289 21.37 -3.35 -11.01
C VAL A 289 20.56 -4.14 -9.97
N SER A 290 19.41 -4.69 -10.36
CA SER A 290 18.51 -5.42 -9.46
C SER A 290 18.32 -6.87 -9.90
N ASN A 291 18.42 -7.80 -8.97
CA ASN A 291 18.07 -9.22 -9.16
C ASN A 291 16.59 -9.50 -8.86
N GLY A 292 15.74 -8.46 -8.82
CA GLY A 292 14.33 -8.57 -8.52
C GLY A 292 13.98 -8.25 -7.06
N SER A 293 12.71 -8.47 -6.69
CA SER A 293 12.21 -8.20 -5.34
C SER A 293 11.45 -9.40 -4.79
N HIS A 294 11.51 -9.59 -3.48
CA HIS A 294 10.84 -10.68 -2.79
C HIS A 294 9.79 -10.12 -1.82
N GLU A 295 8.64 -10.75 -1.77
CA GLU A 295 7.58 -10.40 -0.82
C GLU A 295 7.00 -11.66 -0.20
N ILE A 296 6.89 -11.68 1.12
CA ILE A 296 6.32 -12.76 1.91
C ILE A 296 5.09 -12.24 2.64
N LEU A 297 4.01 -13.01 2.63
CA LEU A 297 2.75 -12.71 3.29
C LEU A 297 2.35 -13.85 4.22
N LEU A 298 1.94 -13.50 5.41
CA LEU A 298 1.23 -14.36 6.33
C LEU A 298 -0.10 -13.73 6.70
N ARG A 299 -1.21 -14.45 6.50
CA ARG A 299 -2.56 -13.97 6.83
C ARG A 299 -3.29 -14.99 7.67
N TYR A 300 -3.79 -14.54 8.81
CA TYR A 300 -4.71 -15.29 9.64
C TYR A 300 -6.10 -14.66 9.58
N SER A 301 -7.12 -15.46 9.25
CA SER A 301 -8.49 -14.95 9.12
C SER A 301 -9.53 -16.00 9.56
N PHE A 302 -10.59 -15.53 10.20
CA PHE A 302 -11.74 -16.36 10.53
C PHE A 302 -13.03 -15.55 10.45
N LYS A 303 -14.14 -16.24 10.12
CA LYS A 303 -15.46 -15.61 10.10
C LYS A 303 -15.93 -15.28 11.50
N MET A 304 -16.36 -14.03 11.68
CA MET A 304 -17.08 -13.62 12.86
C MET A 304 -18.59 -13.66 12.57
N HIS A 305 -19.36 -14.00 13.58
CA HIS A 305 -20.83 -14.02 13.46
C HIS A 305 -21.37 -12.94 14.39
N PRO A 306 -22.34 -12.11 13.92
CA PRO A 306 -23.04 -11.22 14.83
C PRO A 306 -23.60 -12.09 15.95
N ARG A 307 -23.30 -11.77 17.20
CA ARG A 307 -24.00 -12.38 18.33
C ARG A 307 -25.47 -12.16 18.07
N GLY A 308 -26.25 -13.26 18.02
CA GLY A 308 -27.66 -13.20 17.71
C GLY A 308 -28.31 -12.06 18.49
N LYS A 309 -29.16 -11.30 17.83
CA LYS A 309 -29.97 -10.27 18.52
C LYS A 309 -30.54 -10.94 19.76
N ILE A 310 -30.15 -10.48 20.93
CA ILE A 310 -30.87 -10.84 22.16
C ILE A 310 -32.30 -10.50 21.85
N PRO A 311 -33.24 -11.45 21.81
CA PRO A 311 -34.63 -11.10 21.61
C PRO A 311 -34.97 -10.11 22.70
N THR A 312 -35.19 -8.87 22.34
CA THR A 312 -35.77 -7.88 23.21
C THR A 312 -37.24 -8.26 23.36
N HIS A 313 -37.52 -9.34 24.01
CA HIS A 313 -38.80 -9.54 24.67
C HIS A 313 -38.84 -8.55 25.82
N TYR A 314 -39.15 -7.30 25.49
CA TYR A 314 -39.81 -6.44 26.46
C TYR A 314 -41.19 -7.05 26.74
N ARG A 315 -41.20 -7.99 27.65
CA ARG A 315 -42.46 -8.36 28.34
C ARG A 315 -42.90 -7.11 29.09
N ASN A 316 -43.83 -6.42 28.48
CA ASN A 316 -44.47 -5.28 29.13
C ASN A 316 -45.24 -5.82 30.34
N ILE A 317 -44.65 -5.69 31.54
CA ILE A 317 -45.19 -6.17 32.82
C ILE A 317 -46.45 -5.35 33.25
N ARG A 318 -46.99 -4.51 32.35
CA ARG A 318 -48.12 -3.61 32.66
C ARG A 318 -49.51 -4.13 32.29
N TYR A 319 -49.63 -5.36 31.81
CA TYR A 319 -50.92 -6.00 31.54
C TYR A 319 -50.89 -7.45 32.05
N ASN A 320 -51.21 -7.59 33.34
CA ASN A 320 -51.95 -8.69 33.96
C ASN A 320 -53.01 -8.05 34.84
#